data_f7942c283f5264afb21f5429bc4f39b3
#
_entry.id   f7942c283f5264afb21f5429bc4f39b3
#
_cell.length_a   1.000
_cell.length_b   1.000
_cell.length_c   1.000
_cell.angle_alpha   90.00
_cell.angle_beta   90.00
_cell.angle_gamma   90.00
#
_symmetry.space_group_name_H-M   'P 1'
#
loop_
_entity.id
_entity.type
_entity.pdbx_description
1 polymer ?
#
loop_
_entity_poly.entity_id
_entity_poly.type
_entity_poly.pdbx_seq_one_letter_code
_entity_poly.pdbx_strand_id
1 'polypeptide(L)'
;FWRLKLKKVEGILMITRTLDAKLAAAAKSFPYKTREGGATVTVFVPYDCKNNCPFCVNKEEYADCTGFSLEAIKKSMETMDRLTPYCDFVFTGGEPLANLESLQQMLDKVSLTHKVYINTTLPVSQTQTEEEILAFLERNKQKITCLNISRHMQHFVQESNDSLLEKLPVRFRINCVLYKNYPKEQLVPFMERFRKVHAPSIQFRFDYT
;
A
#
# COMPACT_ATOMS: atom_id res chain seq x y z
N PHE A 1 -17.25 -0.45 2.93
CA PHE A 1 -18.13 -0.81 4.06
C PHE A 1 -19.56 -0.41 3.74
N TRP A 2 -20.36 -1.32 3.17
CA TRP A 2 -21.79 -1.12 3.02
C TRP A 2 -22.51 -1.92 4.12
N ARG A 3 -22.94 -1.25 5.18
CA ARG A 3 -23.99 -1.76 6.06
C ARG A 3 -25.32 -1.41 5.41
N LEU A 4 -25.86 -2.30 4.60
CA LEU A 4 -27.25 -2.23 4.22
C LEU A 4 -28.12 -2.53 5.45
N LYS A 5 -28.78 -1.49 6.00
CA LYS A 5 -29.92 -1.66 6.90
C LYS A 5 -31.10 -2.14 6.06
N LEU A 6 -31.27 -3.45 5.94
CA LEU A 6 -32.44 -4.01 5.30
C LEU A 6 -33.54 -4.24 6.35
N LYS A 7 -34.70 -3.63 6.13
CA LYS A 7 -35.93 -3.97 6.84
C LYS A 7 -36.33 -5.40 6.49
N LYS A 8 -36.76 -6.16 7.51
CA LYS A 8 -37.20 -7.56 7.51
C LYS A 8 -37.84 -8.07 6.21
N VAL A 9 -37.17 -8.97 5.54
CA VAL A 9 -37.73 -10.09 4.80
C VAL A 9 -36.85 -11.29 5.17
N GLU A 10 -37.41 -12.31 5.79
CA GLU A 10 -36.64 -13.41 6.39
C GLU A 10 -35.68 -14.15 5.44
N GLY A 11 -36.01 -14.23 4.16
CA GLY A 11 -35.13 -14.81 3.15
C GLY A 11 -33.87 -13.99 2.86
N ILE A 12 -33.94 -12.66 2.92
CA ILE A 12 -32.80 -11.76 2.69
C ILE A 12 -31.84 -11.81 3.88
N LEU A 13 -32.38 -11.96 5.10
CA LEU A 13 -31.55 -12.09 6.30
C LEU A 13 -30.70 -13.37 6.27
N MET A 14 -31.25 -14.47 5.79
CA MET A 14 -30.50 -15.74 5.61
C MET A 14 -29.40 -15.63 4.57
N ILE A 15 -29.67 -14.98 3.44
CA ILE A 15 -28.67 -14.74 2.38
C ILE A 15 -27.55 -13.85 2.90
N THR A 16 -27.88 -12.78 3.63
CA THR A 16 -26.87 -11.86 4.20
C THR A 16 -25.98 -12.57 5.22
N ARG A 17 -26.56 -13.38 6.12
CA ARG A 17 -25.78 -14.16 7.11
C ARG A 17 -24.88 -15.19 6.43
N THR A 18 -25.37 -15.87 5.40
CA THR A 18 -24.58 -16.87 4.67
C THR A 18 -23.45 -16.21 3.87
N LEU A 19 -23.73 -15.05 3.27
CA LEU A 19 -22.73 -14.28 2.54
C LEU A 19 -21.66 -13.73 3.49
N ASP A 20 -22.06 -13.16 4.62
CA ASP A 20 -21.14 -12.64 5.63
C ASP A 20 -20.26 -13.74 6.23
N ALA A 21 -20.80 -14.93 6.49
CA ALA A 21 -20.04 -16.07 6.98
C ALA A 21 -19.04 -16.59 5.95
N LYS A 22 -19.43 -16.66 4.66
CA LYS A 22 -18.53 -17.05 3.57
C LYS A 22 -17.45 -15.99 3.32
N LEU A 23 -17.83 -14.71 3.34
CA LEU A 23 -16.89 -13.60 3.23
C LEU A 23 -15.93 -13.55 4.41
N ALA A 24 -16.42 -13.79 5.63
CA ALA A 24 -15.59 -13.85 6.82
C ALA A 24 -14.63 -15.05 6.80
N ALA A 25 -15.07 -16.20 6.32
CA ALA A 25 -14.21 -17.37 6.15
C ALA A 25 -13.17 -17.16 5.07
N ALA A 26 -13.56 -16.62 3.91
CA ALA A 26 -12.62 -16.25 2.83
C ALA A 26 -11.65 -15.18 3.28
N ALA A 27 -12.11 -14.17 4.02
CA ALA A 27 -11.28 -13.09 4.53
C ALA A 27 -10.24 -13.56 5.56
N LYS A 28 -10.53 -14.62 6.34
CA LYS A 28 -9.54 -15.20 7.28
C LYS A 28 -8.35 -15.84 6.58
N SER A 29 -8.49 -16.27 5.34
CA SER A 29 -7.40 -16.83 4.54
C SER A 29 -6.56 -15.78 3.81
N PHE A 30 -7.03 -14.53 3.75
CA PHE A 30 -6.32 -13.44 3.07
C PHE A 30 -5.26 -12.81 3.97
N PRO A 31 -3.97 -12.79 3.56
CA PRO A 31 -2.89 -12.23 4.37
C PRO A 31 -2.97 -10.71 4.60
N TYR A 32 -3.86 -10.03 3.89
CA TYR A 32 -3.99 -8.55 3.89
C TYR A 32 -5.20 -8.03 4.68
N LYS A 33 -5.88 -8.89 5.41
CA LYS A 33 -7.02 -8.45 6.22
C LYS A 33 -6.53 -7.74 7.47
N THR A 34 -7.08 -6.56 7.75
CA THR A 34 -6.97 -5.90 9.05
C THR A 34 -7.52 -6.84 10.12
N ARG A 35 -6.79 -7.03 11.21
CA ARG A 35 -7.21 -7.92 12.30
C ARG A 35 -8.47 -7.39 12.96
N GLU A 36 -9.34 -8.29 13.36
CA GLU A 36 -10.54 -7.92 14.12
C GLU A 36 -10.16 -7.19 15.41
N GLY A 37 -10.79 -6.03 15.65
CA GLY A 37 -10.46 -5.17 16.78
C GLY A 37 -9.22 -4.32 16.63
N GLY A 38 -8.54 -4.38 15.47
CA GLY A 38 -7.37 -3.57 15.15
C GLY A 38 -7.71 -2.24 14.47
N ALA A 39 -6.70 -1.39 14.36
CA ALA A 39 -6.77 -0.13 13.63
C ALA A 39 -5.89 -0.17 12.37
N THR A 40 -6.21 0.66 11.39
CA THR A 40 -5.30 0.99 10.28
C THR A 40 -4.84 2.42 10.46
N VAL A 41 -3.54 2.61 10.57
CA VAL A 41 -2.88 3.90 10.68
C VAL A 41 -2.21 4.22 9.37
N THR A 42 -2.68 5.24 8.68
CA THR A 42 -2.02 5.74 7.47
C THR A 42 -0.99 6.78 7.86
N VAL A 43 0.26 6.49 7.54
CA VAL A 43 1.40 7.38 7.78
C VAL A 43 1.72 8.09 6.48
N PHE A 44 1.38 9.37 6.41
CA PHE A 44 1.70 10.21 5.26
C PHE A 44 3.10 10.78 5.41
N VAL A 45 3.97 10.48 4.43
CA VAL A 45 5.31 11.04 4.38
C VAL A 45 5.36 12.19 3.37
N PRO A 46 6.04 13.30 3.69
CA PRO A 46 6.05 14.52 2.86
C PRO A 46 7.17 14.50 1.83
N TYR A 47 7.77 13.36 1.53
CA TYR A 47 8.88 13.31 0.60
C TYR A 47 8.43 13.54 -0.82
N ASP A 48 9.21 14.31 -1.56
CA ASP A 48 8.93 14.64 -2.93
C ASP A 48 8.73 13.38 -3.78
N CYS A 49 7.55 13.28 -4.35
CA CYS A 49 7.25 12.28 -5.35
C CYS A 49 7.49 12.90 -6.74
N LYS A 50 8.45 12.36 -7.49
CA LYS A 50 8.76 12.82 -8.85
C LYS A 50 7.69 12.46 -9.88
N ASN A 51 6.67 11.70 -9.46
CA ASN A 51 5.60 11.25 -10.33
C ASN A 51 4.48 12.28 -10.43
N ASN A 52 3.82 12.32 -11.58
CA ASN A 52 2.74 13.27 -11.84
C ASN A 52 1.40 12.55 -12.11
N CYS A 53 0.98 11.68 -11.19
CA CYS A 53 -0.26 10.94 -11.32
C CYS A 53 -1.47 11.90 -11.25
N PRO A 54 -2.37 11.91 -12.25
CA PRO A 54 -3.50 12.83 -12.28
C PRO A 54 -4.56 12.52 -11.21
N PHE A 55 -4.58 11.31 -10.69
CA PHE A 55 -5.46 10.81 -9.64
C PHE A 55 -4.81 10.86 -8.23
N CYS A 56 -3.71 11.58 -8.08
CA CYS A 56 -2.97 11.61 -6.81
C CYS A 56 -3.69 12.50 -5.80
N VAL A 57 -4.33 11.88 -4.82
CA VAL A 57 -5.02 12.57 -3.71
C VAL A 57 -4.08 13.39 -2.83
N ASN A 58 -2.78 13.03 -2.81
CA ASN A 58 -1.81 13.68 -1.93
C ASN A 58 -1.37 15.06 -2.43
N LYS A 59 -1.54 15.38 -3.72
CA LYS A 59 -1.10 16.69 -4.26
C LYS A 59 -1.91 17.86 -3.74
N GLU A 60 -3.20 17.65 -3.52
CA GLU A 60 -4.09 18.69 -2.98
C GLU A 60 -3.96 18.80 -1.47
N GLU A 61 -3.79 17.67 -0.77
CA GLU A 61 -3.68 17.63 0.69
C GLU A 61 -2.38 18.23 1.23
N TYR A 62 -1.30 18.26 0.43
CA TYR A 62 0.02 18.76 0.88
C TYR A 62 0.36 20.16 0.39
N ALA A 63 -0.47 20.79 -0.45
CA ALA A 63 -0.20 22.13 -0.97
C ALA A 63 0.02 23.15 0.16
N ASP A 64 -0.62 22.95 1.31
CA ASP A 64 -0.58 23.86 2.46
C ASP A 64 0.13 23.26 3.69
N CYS A 65 0.76 22.10 3.59
CA CYS A 65 1.46 21.46 4.71
C CYS A 65 2.76 22.21 5.04
N THR A 66 2.65 23.27 5.82
CA THR A 66 3.79 23.88 6.49
C THR A 66 3.98 23.25 7.88
N GLY A 67 5.18 22.75 8.19
CA GLY A 67 5.48 22.30 9.55
C GLY A 67 5.42 20.79 9.78
N PHE A 68 5.63 19.97 8.75
CA PHE A 68 5.84 18.55 8.92
C PHE A 68 7.09 18.27 9.77
N SER A 69 6.91 17.48 10.83
CA SER A 69 7.99 17.07 11.71
C SER A 69 8.09 15.56 11.77
N LEU A 70 9.22 15.00 11.37
CA LEU A 70 9.53 13.58 11.52
C LEU A 70 9.42 13.13 12.99
N GLU A 71 9.85 13.97 13.93
CA GLU A 71 9.74 13.70 15.36
C GLU A 71 8.28 13.60 15.83
N ALA A 72 7.42 14.49 15.34
CA ALA A 72 5.99 14.45 15.67
C ALA A 72 5.33 13.15 15.14
N ILE A 73 5.69 12.73 13.93
CA ILE A 73 5.20 11.46 13.37
C ILE A 73 5.70 10.28 14.19
N LYS A 74 6.99 10.21 14.47
CA LYS A 74 7.57 9.12 15.27
C LYS A 74 6.87 9.00 16.63
N LYS A 75 6.62 10.12 17.31
CA LYS A 75 5.89 10.16 18.57
C LYS A 75 4.44 9.67 18.43
N SER A 76 3.77 10.07 17.37
CA SER A 76 2.40 9.61 17.07
C SER A 76 2.38 8.11 16.80
N MET A 77 3.34 7.60 16.04
CA MET A 77 3.47 6.17 15.75
C MET A 77 3.73 5.35 17.01
N GLU A 78 4.66 5.78 17.87
CA GLU A 78 4.93 5.15 19.18
C GLU A 78 3.66 5.11 20.05
N THR A 79 2.88 6.18 20.00
CA THR A 79 1.61 6.23 20.74
C THR A 79 0.61 5.21 20.20
N MET A 80 0.45 5.12 18.90
CA MET A 80 -0.44 4.14 18.26
C MET A 80 0.04 2.70 18.44
N ASP A 81 1.34 2.47 18.35
CA ASP A 81 1.97 1.15 18.60
C ASP A 81 1.63 0.64 20.02
N ARG A 82 1.68 1.53 21.01
CA ARG A 82 1.38 1.23 22.40
C ARG A 82 -0.11 1.07 22.70
N LEU A 83 -0.97 1.90 22.09
CA LEU A 83 -2.40 1.92 22.40
C LEU A 83 -3.20 0.84 21.69
N THR A 84 -2.71 0.34 20.56
CA THR A 84 -3.44 -0.62 19.74
C THR A 84 -2.73 -1.98 19.75
N PRO A 85 -3.34 -3.04 20.30
CA PRO A 85 -2.71 -4.38 20.32
C PRO A 85 -2.49 -4.92 18.90
N TYR A 86 -3.33 -4.48 17.95
CA TYR A 86 -3.22 -4.84 16.52
C TYR A 86 -3.42 -3.60 15.67
N CYS A 87 -2.41 -3.26 14.88
CA CYS A 87 -2.47 -2.12 13.99
C CYS A 87 -1.82 -2.50 12.65
N ASP A 88 -2.44 -2.04 11.56
CA ASP A 88 -1.82 -2.06 10.24
C ASP A 88 -1.28 -0.66 9.97
N PHE A 89 0.04 -0.50 9.89
CA PHE A 89 0.66 0.75 9.47
C PHE A 89 0.80 0.77 7.95
N VAL A 90 0.29 1.80 7.32
CA VAL A 90 0.36 1.99 5.85
C VAL A 90 1.12 3.27 5.56
N PHE A 91 2.36 3.13 5.13
CA PHE A 91 3.17 4.27 4.69
C PHE A 91 2.78 4.66 3.27
N THR A 92 2.47 5.93 3.10
CA THR A 92 2.03 6.55 1.85
C THR A 92 2.38 8.05 1.87
N GLY A 93 1.79 8.83 1.00
CA GLY A 93 2.01 10.27 0.96
C GLY A 93 2.70 10.66 -0.34
N GLY A 94 3.87 11.28 -0.28
CA GLY A 94 4.79 11.42 -1.40
C GLY A 94 5.31 10.04 -1.84
N GLU A 95 6.63 9.85 -1.79
CA GLU A 95 7.23 8.53 -2.07
C GLU A 95 7.98 8.04 -0.81
N PRO A 96 7.46 7.05 -0.08
CA PRO A 96 8.09 6.60 1.16
C PRO A 96 9.53 6.13 1.00
N LEU A 97 9.86 5.47 -0.10
CA LEU A 97 11.22 5.02 -0.36
C LEU A 97 12.15 6.12 -0.90
N ALA A 98 11.67 7.35 -1.09
CA ALA A 98 12.55 8.46 -1.50
C ALA A 98 13.53 8.89 -0.41
N ASN A 99 13.27 8.52 0.85
CA ASN A 99 14.18 8.79 1.97
C ASN A 99 14.23 7.58 2.91
N LEU A 100 15.17 6.68 2.64
CA LEU A 100 15.33 5.42 3.36
C LEU A 100 15.73 5.62 4.83
N GLU A 101 16.49 6.66 5.14
CA GLU A 101 16.91 6.96 6.51
C GLU A 101 15.72 7.35 7.38
N SER A 102 14.91 8.30 6.93
CA SER A 102 13.72 8.72 7.65
C SER A 102 12.68 7.60 7.75
N LEU A 103 12.52 6.81 6.70
CA LEU A 103 11.64 5.64 6.73
C LEU A 103 12.15 4.61 7.75
N GLN A 104 13.47 4.38 7.85
CA GLN A 104 14.04 3.51 8.87
C GLN A 104 13.71 3.99 10.28
N GLN A 105 13.90 5.28 10.55
CA GLN A 105 13.58 5.86 11.86
C GLN A 105 12.10 5.68 12.23
N MET A 106 11.20 5.77 11.27
CA MET A 106 9.77 5.50 11.49
C MET A 106 9.50 4.01 11.71
N LEU A 107 10.09 3.11 10.89
CA LEU A 107 9.93 1.67 11.06
C LEU A 107 10.45 1.18 12.41
N ASP A 108 11.47 1.83 12.98
CA ASP A 108 12.00 1.48 14.29
C ASP A 108 11.02 1.76 15.44
N LYS A 109 9.98 2.57 15.18
CA LYS A 109 8.90 2.87 16.12
C LYS A 109 7.71 1.89 16.05
N VAL A 110 7.78 0.91 15.15
CA VAL A 110 6.72 -0.09 14.96
C VAL A 110 7.20 -1.44 15.47
N SER A 111 6.45 -2.05 16.38
CA SER A 111 6.74 -3.38 16.88
C SER A 111 6.38 -4.48 15.86
N LEU A 112 7.03 -5.64 15.99
CA LEU A 112 6.83 -6.77 15.07
C LEU A 112 5.42 -7.40 15.14
N THR A 113 4.62 -7.02 16.13
CA THR A 113 3.24 -7.50 16.27
C THR A 113 2.30 -6.87 15.25
N HIS A 114 2.68 -5.71 14.71
CA HIS A 114 1.90 -4.98 13.73
C HIS A 114 2.26 -5.37 12.30
N LYS A 115 1.36 -5.09 11.37
CA LYS A 115 1.62 -5.24 9.94
C LYS A 115 2.04 -3.91 9.35
N VAL A 116 3.02 -3.96 8.47
CA VAL A 116 3.54 -2.78 7.78
C VAL A 116 3.36 -2.93 6.28
N TYR A 117 2.70 -1.97 5.69
CA TYR A 117 2.51 -1.84 4.23
C TYR A 117 3.16 -0.55 3.75
N ILE A 118 3.83 -0.61 2.62
CA ILE A 118 4.47 0.57 2.01
C ILE A 118 3.91 0.73 0.60
N ASN A 119 3.27 1.86 0.34
CA ASN A 119 2.84 2.25 -1.00
C ASN A 119 4.00 2.96 -1.69
N THR A 120 4.51 2.43 -2.79
CA THR A 120 5.72 2.94 -3.43
C THR A 120 5.70 2.74 -4.94
N THR A 121 6.48 3.54 -5.65
CA THR A 121 6.80 3.33 -7.06
C THR A 121 8.14 2.60 -7.25
N LEU A 122 8.85 2.23 -6.17
CA LEU A 122 10.23 1.74 -6.19
C LEU A 122 11.16 2.73 -6.94
N PRO A 123 11.37 3.92 -6.40
CA PRO A 123 12.09 4.98 -7.09
C PRO A 123 13.60 4.70 -7.09
N VAL A 124 14.11 4.22 -8.21
CA VAL A 124 15.56 4.10 -8.45
C VAL A 124 16.07 5.39 -9.06
N SER A 125 17.19 5.89 -8.56
CA SER A 125 17.83 7.12 -9.04
C SER A 125 19.35 7.03 -8.92
N GLN A 126 20.06 8.06 -9.36
CA GLN A 126 21.51 8.14 -9.17
C GLN A 126 21.92 8.27 -7.70
N THR A 127 21.05 8.85 -6.87
CA THR A 127 21.29 9.05 -5.43
C THR A 127 20.69 7.93 -4.56
N GLN A 128 19.95 6.99 -5.17
CA GLN A 128 19.35 5.85 -4.49
C GLN A 128 19.30 4.67 -5.46
N THR A 129 20.25 3.78 -5.33
CA THR A 129 20.44 2.64 -6.24
C THR A 129 19.52 1.46 -5.93
N GLU A 130 19.45 0.51 -6.87
CA GLU A 130 18.73 -0.76 -6.64
C GLU A 130 19.29 -1.50 -5.42
N GLU A 131 20.63 -1.50 -5.28
CA GLU A 131 21.34 -2.17 -4.19
C GLU A 131 20.98 -1.58 -2.83
N GLU A 132 20.88 -0.24 -2.73
CA GLU A 132 20.49 0.42 -1.48
C GLU A 132 19.04 0.11 -1.10
N ILE A 133 18.13 0.10 -2.08
CA ILE A 133 16.73 -0.27 -1.86
C ILE A 133 16.64 -1.75 -1.40
N LEU A 134 17.32 -2.66 -2.10
CA LEU A 134 17.31 -4.08 -1.74
C LEU A 134 17.92 -4.33 -0.36
N ALA A 135 19.04 -3.66 -0.04
CA ALA A 135 19.67 -3.76 1.28
C ALA A 135 18.76 -3.24 2.40
N PHE A 136 18.04 -2.13 2.15
CA PHE A 136 17.05 -1.60 3.08
C PHE A 136 15.90 -2.59 3.31
N LEU A 137 15.34 -3.14 2.23
CA LEU A 137 14.24 -4.10 2.30
C LEU A 137 14.67 -5.41 2.98
N GLU A 138 15.87 -5.92 2.69
CA GLU A 138 16.42 -7.12 3.32
C GLU A 138 16.57 -6.92 4.84
N ARG A 139 17.11 -5.79 5.26
CA ARG A 139 17.25 -5.44 6.70
C ARG A 139 15.90 -5.39 7.42
N ASN A 140 14.85 -4.95 6.73
CA ASN A 140 13.52 -4.74 7.29
C ASN A 140 12.51 -5.85 6.93
N LYS A 141 12.93 -6.96 6.34
CA LYS A 141 12.03 -8.00 5.80
C LYS A 141 11.10 -8.64 6.84
N GLN A 142 11.50 -8.66 8.11
CA GLN A 142 10.64 -9.17 9.19
C GLN A 142 9.55 -8.18 9.60
N LYS A 143 9.78 -6.88 9.41
CA LYS A 143 8.81 -5.82 9.72
C LYS A 143 7.85 -5.56 8.56
N ILE A 144 8.36 -5.52 7.33
CA ILE A 144 7.57 -5.18 6.16
C ILE A 144 6.71 -6.38 5.73
N THR A 145 5.41 -6.23 5.87
CA THR A 145 4.44 -7.26 5.48
C THR A 145 4.27 -7.33 3.97
N CYS A 146 4.18 -6.18 3.31
CA CYS A 146 3.98 -6.11 1.86
C CYS A 146 4.30 -4.73 1.29
N LEU A 147 4.91 -4.70 0.12
CA LEU A 147 5.00 -3.51 -0.72
C LEU A 147 3.80 -3.45 -1.67
N ASN A 148 3.16 -2.30 -1.73
CA ASN A 148 2.13 -1.98 -2.70
C ASN A 148 2.78 -1.16 -3.82
N ILE A 149 3.18 -1.82 -4.90
CA ILE A 149 3.98 -1.19 -5.95
C ILE A 149 3.07 -0.62 -7.02
N SER A 150 3.12 0.68 -7.21
CA SER A 150 2.36 1.39 -8.23
C SER A 150 2.93 1.12 -9.61
N ARG A 151 2.10 0.56 -10.48
CA ARG A 151 2.35 0.35 -11.91
C ARG A 151 1.05 0.60 -12.66
N HIS A 152 1.13 1.29 -13.76
CA HIS A 152 -0.08 1.68 -14.50
C HIS A 152 0.05 1.34 -15.98
N MET A 153 -1.08 1.13 -16.66
CA MET A 153 -1.09 0.92 -18.11
C MET A 153 -0.77 2.23 -18.86
N GLN A 154 -0.99 3.36 -18.21
CA GLN A 154 -0.60 4.69 -18.70
C GLN A 154 0.65 5.14 -17.95
N HIS A 155 1.54 5.88 -18.60
CA HIS A 155 2.84 6.28 -18.05
C HIS A 155 2.73 7.43 -17.02
N PHE A 156 2.15 7.16 -15.86
CA PHE A 156 2.01 8.13 -14.77
C PHE A 156 3.16 8.12 -13.77
N VAL A 157 3.91 7.02 -13.72
CA VAL A 157 5.02 6.85 -12.79
C VAL A 157 6.31 6.51 -13.54
N GLN A 158 7.43 6.94 -12.99
CA GLN A 158 8.74 6.43 -13.40
C GLN A 158 8.89 5.02 -12.83
N GLU A 159 8.91 4.04 -13.71
CA GLU A 159 9.03 2.64 -13.30
C GLU A 159 10.50 2.22 -13.27
N SER A 160 10.89 1.56 -12.17
CA SER A 160 12.12 0.78 -12.14
C SER A 160 12.01 -0.43 -13.06
N ASN A 161 13.16 -1.02 -13.42
CA ASN A 161 13.19 -2.23 -14.22
C ASN A 161 12.42 -3.38 -13.52
N ASP A 162 11.66 -4.16 -14.28
CA ASP A 162 10.93 -5.31 -13.76
C ASP A 162 11.85 -6.37 -13.13
N SER A 163 13.11 -6.45 -13.54
CA SER A 163 14.10 -7.32 -12.91
C SER A 163 14.34 -7.02 -11.43
N LEU A 164 14.06 -5.79 -10.98
CA LEU A 164 14.10 -5.44 -9.56
C LEU A 164 12.99 -6.15 -8.77
N LEU A 165 11.81 -6.34 -9.38
CA LEU A 165 10.69 -7.02 -8.73
C LEU A 165 11.03 -8.47 -8.38
N GLU A 166 11.81 -9.15 -9.23
CA GLU A 166 12.23 -10.54 -9.01
C GLU A 166 13.24 -10.68 -7.85
N LYS A 167 13.95 -9.60 -7.53
CA LYS A 167 14.97 -9.58 -6.47
C LYS A 167 14.42 -9.15 -5.11
N LEU A 168 13.16 -8.73 -5.03
CA LEU A 168 12.60 -8.18 -3.78
C LEU A 168 12.59 -9.22 -2.66
N PRO A 169 13.20 -8.94 -1.50
CA PRO A 169 13.26 -9.87 -0.37
C PRO A 169 11.98 -9.90 0.47
N VAL A 170 11.00 -9.09 0.11
CA VAL A 170 9.71 -8.93 0.80
C VAL A 170 8.56 -9.18 -0.15
N ARG A 171 7.42 -9.56 0.39
CA ARG A 171 6.21 -9.71 -0.42
C ARG A 171 5.81 -8.39 -1.06
N PHE A 172 5.27 -8.45 -2.25
CA PHE A 172 4.75 -7.29 -2.94
C PHE A 172 3.45 -7.61 -3.69
N ARG A 173 2.75 -6.59 -4.09
CA ARG A 173 1.64 -6.63 -5.04
C ARG A 173 1.70 -5.42 -5.95
N ILE A 174 1.18 -5.58 -7.15
CA ILE A 174 1.06 -4.48 -8.10
C ILE A 174 -0.28 -3.77 -7.87
N ASN A 175 -0.23 -2.44 -7.74
CA ASN A 175 -1.42 -1.59 -7.71
C ASN A 175 -1.50 -0.81 -9.02
N CYS A 176 -2.63 -0.95 -9.72
CA CYS A 176 -2.90 -0.27 -10.97
C CYS A 176 -4.19 0.54 -10.82
N VAL A 177 -4.12 1.86 -11.02
CA VAL A 177 -5.31 2.70 -11.14
C VAL A 177 -5.78 2.69 -12.59
N LEU A 178 -7.04 2.32 -12.78
CA LEU A 178 -7.74 2.43 -14.06
C LEU A 178 -8.31 3.84 -14.16
N TYR A 179 -7.48 4.75 -14.65
CA TYR A 179 -7.82 6.15 -14.82
C TYR A 179 -8.60 6.37 -16.12
N LYS A 180 -9.23 7.53 -16.26
CA LYS A 180 -10.04 7.92 -17.44
C LYS A 180 -9.43 7.43 -18.76
N ASN A 181 -10.24 6.79 -19.59
CA ASN A 181 -9.82 6.32 -20.91
C ASN A 181 -8.58 5.40 -20.88
N TYR A 182 -8.41 4.59 -19.83
CA TYR A 182 -7.33 3.61 -19.84
C TYR A 182 -7.43 2.66 -21.04
N PRO A 183 -6.29 2.26 -21.62
CA PRO A 183 -6.26 1.42 -22.82
C PRO A 183 -6.68 -0.02 -22.46
N LYS A 184 -7.96 -0.35 -22.70
CA LYS A 184 -8.54 -1.66 -22.33
C LYS A 184 -7.81 -2.84 -22.97
N GLU A 185 -7.30 -2.63 -24.18
CA GLU A 185 -6.51 -3.61 -24.94
C GLU A 185 -5.18 -3.96 -24.27
N GLN A 186 -4.68 -3.08 -23.41
CA GLN A 186 -3.43 -3.33 -22.65
C GLN A 186 -3.65 -4.12 -21.36
N LEU A 187 -4.90 -4.37 -20.96
CA LEU A 187 -5.17 -5.04 -19.68
C LEU A 187 -4.55 -6.43 -19.63
N VAL A 188 -4.73 -7.24 -20.67
CA VAL A 188 -4.16 -8.59 -20.73
C VAL A 188 -2.63 -8.55 -20.83
N PRO A 189 -2.01 -7.77 -21.73
CA PRO A 189 -0.56 -7.60 -21.76
C PRO A 189 0.03 -7.12 -20.42
N PHE A 190 -0.63 -6.20 -19.73
CA PHE A 190 -0.23 -5.72 -18.42
C PHE A 190 -0.23 -6.85 -17.36
N MET A 191 -1.28 -7.64 -17.31
CA MET A 191 -1.35 -8.78 -16.40
C MET A 191 -0.27 -9.83 -16.71
N GLU A 192 -0.04 -10.13 -17.98
CA GLU A 192 0.99 -11.06 -18.43
C GLU A 192 2.42 -10.57 -18.12
N ARG A 193 2.66 -9.26 -18.22
CA ARG A 193 3.94 -8.65 -17.81
C ARG A 193 4.27 -9.02 -16.36
N PHE A 194 3.33 -8.81 -15.44
CA PHE A 194 3.57 -9.07 -14.02
C PHE A 194 3.44 -10.54 -13.63
N ARG A 195 2.77 -11.35 -14.41
CA ARG A 195 2.82 -12.80 -14.26
C ARG A 195 4.22 -13.36 -14.55
N LYS A 196 4.94 -12.79 -15.51
CA LYS A 196 6.32 -13.20 -15.84
C LYS A 196 7.30 -12.96 -14.70
N VAL A 197 7.14 -11.90 -13.95
CA VAL A 197 7.97 -11.59 -12.77
C VAL A 197 7.37 -12.16 -11.46
N HIS A 198 6.49 -13.13 -11.58
CA HIS A 198 5.88 -13.84 -10.44
C HIS A 198 5.22 -12.92 -9.40
N ALA A 199 4.65 -11.79 -9.82
CA ALA A 199 3.90 -10.92 -8.92
C ALA A 199 2.76 -11.69 -8.27
N PRO A 200 2.69 -11.76 -6.92
CA PRO A 200 1.71 -12.58 -6.22
C PRO A 200 0.26 -12.13 -6.44
N SER A 201 0.06 -10.83 -6.71
CA SER A 201 -1.26 -10.29 -7.02
C SER A 201 -1.17 -8.93 -7.73
N ILE A 202 -2.20 -8.63 -8.50
CA ILE A 202 -2.43 -7.32 -9.11
C ILE A 202 -3.75 -6.81 -8.57
N GLN A 203 -3.76 -5.60 -8.01
CA GLN A 203 -4.96 -4.92 -7.57
C GLN A 203 -5.30 -3.78 -8.53
N PHE A 204 -6.45 -3.86 -9.16
CA PHE A 204 -7.00 -2.77 -9.96
C PHE A 204 -7.89 -1.89 -9.09
N ARG A 205 -7.74 -0.59 -9.22
CA ARG A 205 -8.58 0.42 -8.59
C ARG A 205 -9.19 1.29 -9.67
N PHE A 206 -10.49 1.46 -9.61
CA PHE A 206 -11.16 2.43 -10.48
C PHE A 206 -11.07 3.81 -9.86
N ASP A 207 -10.76 4.79 -10.70
CA ASP A 207 -10.92 6.18 -10.35
C ASP A 207 -12.37 6.59 -10.62
N TYR A 208 -13.01 7.19 -9.62
CA TYR A 208 -14.42 7.58 -9.67
C TYR A 208 -14.61 9.07 -9.98
N THR A 209 -13.55 9.82 -10.29
CA THR A 209 -13.63 11.25 -10.63
C THR A 209 -13.83 11.52 -12.11
#